data_74537dfc06153d9bbfd45200b8e380b6
#
_entry.id   74537dfc06153d9bbfd45200b8e380b6
#
_cell.length_a   1.000
_cell.length_b   1.000
_cell.length_c   1.000
_cell.angle_alpha   90.00
_cell.angle_beta   90.00
_cell.angle_gamma   90.00
#
_symmetry.space_group_name_H-M   'P 1'
#
loop_
_entity.id
_entity.type
_entity.pdbx_description
1 polymer ?
#
loop_
_entity_poly.entity_id
_entity_poly.type
_entity_poly.pdbx_seq_one_letter_code
_entity_poly.pdbx_strand_id
1 'polypeptide(L)'
;WGYEIWLANGSPNFKYALKQIFFKSKHKTSIQFHEFKEETNYVQKGRGVLHFSSTEIDIEKFKNQEYTQENLENIINSMKKQILEPGIVVHVKPGTVHRVESIEDLTIIEASTVELDDVFRLNDEWNRNHGRIDEEHR
;
A
#
# COMPACT_ATOMS: atom_id res chain seq x y z
N TRP A 1 -8.05 11.91 5.35
CA TRP A 1 -8.26 10.52 4.90
C TRP A 1 -8.62 9.59 6.05
N GLY A 2 -8.12 9.83 7.25
CA GLY A 2 -8.31 9.00 8.41
C GLY A 2 -7.18 9.14 9.40
N TYR A 3 -6.83 8.04 10.08
CA TYR A 3 -5.75 8.02 11.06
C TYR A 3 -5.19 6.61 11.25
N GLU A 4 -4.02 6.54 11.86
CA GLU A 4 -3.38 5.28 12.25
C GLU A 4 -3.18 5.26 13.77
N ILE A 5 -3.37 4.10 14.37
CA ILE A 5 -3.00 3.84 15.76
C ILE A 5 -1.93 2.76 15.74
N TRP A 6 -0.75 3.10 16.24
CA TRP A 6 0.37 2.17 16.31
C TRP A 6 0.27 1.32 17.56
N LEU A 7 0.10 0.02 17.39
CA LEU A 7 0.05 -0.94 18.49
C LEU A 7 1.43 -1.52 18.78
N ALA A 8 2.26 -1.69 17.75
CA ALA A 8 3.65 -2.06 17.85
C ALA A 8 4.38 -1.40 16.69
N ASN A 9 5.48 -0.69 16.98
CA ASN A 9 6.12 0.16 15.96
C ASN A 9 7.40 -0.42 15.34
N GLY A 10 7.72 -1.68 15.64
CA GLY A 10 8.86 -2.33 15.03
C GLY A 10 10.22 -1.93 15.57
N SER A 11 10.32 -1.07 16.59
CA SER A 11 11.61 -0.63 17.13
C SER A 11 11.48 0.04 18.48
N PRO A 12 12.45 -0.15 19.39
CA PRO A 12 13.49 -1.19 19.36
C PRO A 12 13.02 -2.53 19.94
N ASN A 13 11.82 -2.56 20.53
CA ASN A 13 11.35 -3.68 21.33
C ASN A 13 10.56 -4.72 20.56
N PHE A 14 10.16 -4.40 19.34
CA PHE A 14 9.32 -5.26 18.51
C PHE A 14 9.99 -5.54 17.18
N LYS A 15 9.96 -6.82 16.75
CA LYS A 15 10.48 -7.24 15.44
C LYS A 15 9.42 -7.16 14.34
N TYR A 16 8.31 -6.48 14.62
CA TYR A 16 7.19 -6.33 13.70
C TYR A 16 6.51 -4.99 13.97
N ALA A 17 5.72 -4.56 13.01
CA ALA A 17 4.83 -3.42 13.18
C ALA A 17 3.40 -3.93 13.15
N LEU A 18 2.57 -3.35 14.01
CA LEU A 18 1.14 -3.67 14.07
C LEU A 18 0.40 -2.37 14.29
N LYS A 19 -0.58 -2.11 13.42
CA LYS A 19 -1.36 -0.88 13.54
C LYS A 19 -2.79 -1.08 13.12
N GLN A 20 -3.66 -0.21 13.65
CA GLN A 20 -5.03 -0.09 13.23
C GLN A 20 -5.13 1.16 12.36
N ILE A 21 -5.68 1.01 11.16
CA ILE A 21 -5.80 2.10 10.20
C ILE A 21 -7.28 2.35 9.96
N PHE A 22 -7.68 3.60 10.13
CA PHE A 22 -9.04 4.04 9.82
C PHE A 22 -9.01 4.93 8.58
N PHE A 23 -9.80 4.56 7.57
CA PHE A 23 -10.02 5.36 6.37
C PHE A 23 -11.43 5.89 6.35
N LYS A 24 -11.59 7.19 6.19
CA LYS A 24 -12.91 7.77 5.93
C LYS A 24 -13.44 7.26 4.60
N SER A 25 -14.77 7.20 4.48
CA SER A 25 -15.42 6.78 3.25
C SER A 25 -14.98 7.63 2.04
N LYS A 26 -14.96 7.01 0.87
CA LYS A 26 -14.70 7.67 -0.42
C LYS A 26 -13.30 8.28 -0.53
N HIS A 27 -12.30 7.61 0.04
CA HIS A 27 -10.90 7.98 -0.09
C HIS A 27 -10.09 6.90 -0.79
N LYS A 28 -9.02 7.32 -1.44
CA LYS A 28 -8.06 6.42 -2.07
C LYS A 28 -6.67 6.76 -1.56
N THR A 29 -5.89 5.75 -1.22
CA THR A 29 -4.47 5.96 -0.94
C THR A 29 -3.72 6.20 -2.24
N SER A 30 -2.45 6.63 -2.14
CA SER A 30 -1.58 6.69 -3.31
C SER A 30 -1.38 5.29 -3.90
N ILE A 31 -1.05 5.23 -5.18
CA ILE A 31 -0.63 4.00 -5.84
C ILE A 31 0.84 3.82 -5.51
N GLN A 32 1.21 2.71 -4.89
CA GLN A 32 2.54 2.53 -4.33
C GLN A 32 2.96 1.07 -4.31
N PHE A 33 4.25 0.84 -4.08
CA PHE A 33 4.80 -0.47 -3.77
C PHE A 33 5.92 -0.33 -2.75
N HIS A 34 6.33 -1.47 -2.19
CA HIS A 34 7.41 -1.53 -1.21
C HIS A 34 8.54 -2.40 -1.75
N GLU A 35 9.78 -2.05 -1.39
CA GLU A 35 10.94 -2.86 -1.79
C GLU A 35 11.10 -4.08 -0.90
N PHE A 36 11.02 -3.91 0.42
CA PHE A 36 11.27 -4.96 1.40
C PHE A 36 10.05 -5.27 2.26
N LYS A 37 9.21 -4.28 2.49
CA LYS A 37 8.08 -4.41 3.40
C LYS A 37 7.07 -5.41 2.89
N GLU A 38 6.68 -6.31 3.77
CA GLU A 38 5.61 -7.27 3.54
C GLU A 38 4.54 -7.04 4.59
N GLU A 39 3.28 -7.05 4.19
CA GLU A 39 2.20 -6.76 5.12
C GLU A 39 1.03 -7.71 4.94
N THR A 40 0.30 -7.92 6.04
CA THR A 40 -0.98 -8.61 6.07
C THR A 40 -2.01 -7.67 6.66
N ASN A 41 -3.13 -7.53 5.97
CA ASN A 41 -4.20 -6.64 6.37
C ASN A 41 -5.47 -7.44 6.64
N TYR A 42 -6.04 -7.24 7.82
CA TYR A 42 -7.30 -7.83 8.23
C TYR A 42 -8.36 -6.75 8.27
N VAL A 43 -9.45 -6.94 7.54
CA VAL A 43 -10.55 -5.99 7.52
C VAL A 43 -11.42 -6.20 8.75
N GLN A 44 -11.47 -5.19 9.61
CA GLN A 44 -12.21 -5.24 10.86
C GLN A 44 -13.63 -4.70 10.69
N LYS A 45 -13.79 -3.59 9.96
CA LYS A 45 -15.09 -2.93 9.76
C LYS A 45 -15.13 -2.25 8.40
N GLY A 46 -16.32 -2.09 7.85
CA GLY A 46 -16.56 -1.28 6.68
C GLY A 46 -16.41 -2.00 5.36
N ARG A 47 -16.29 -1.24 4.28
CA ARG A 47 -16.13 -1.77 2.92
C ARG A 47 -15.14 -0.95 2.14
N GLY A 48 -14.39 -1.64 1.31
CA GLY A 48 -13.46 -1.00 0.41
C GLY A 48 -13.01 -1.93 -0.70
N VAL A 49 -11.99 -1.51 -1.42
CA VAL A 49 -11.39 -2.27 -2.50
C VAL A 49 -9.87 -2.15 -2.38
N LEU A 50 -9.18 -3.29 -2.47
CA LEU A 50 -7.74 -3.30 -2.69
C LEU A 50 -7.52 -3.44 -4.19
N HIS A 51 -6.85 -2.46 -4.78
CA HIS A 51 -6.39 -2.54 -6.17
C HIS A 51 -4.94 -3.00 -6.13
N PHE A 52 -4.59 -4.00 -6.92
CA PHE A 52 -3.24 -4.57 -6.88
C PHE A 52 -2.79 -5.10 -8.24
N SER A 53 -1.49 -5.02 -8.49
CA SER A 53 -0.92 -5.55 -9.72
C SER A 53 -0.85 -7.07 -9.66
N SER A 54 -1.06 -7.72 -10.80
CA SER A 54 -1.00 -9.18 -10.91
C SER A 54 0.43 -9.70 -10.92
N THR A 55 1.40 -8.84 -11.22
CA THR A 55 2.82 -9.17 -11.20
C THR A 55 3.57 -8.13 -10.38
N GLU A 56 4.69 -8.54 -9.83
CA GLU A 56 5.53 -7.65 -9.02
C GLU A 56 6.37 -6.77 -9.94
N ILE A 57 6.63 -5.54 -9.50
CA ILE A 57 7.54 -4.64 -10.18
C ILE A 57 8.98 -5.15 -9.97
N ASP A 58 9.81 -5.03 -11.00
CA ASP A 58 11.24 -5.29 -10.87
C ASP A 58 11.88 -4.08 -10.20
N ILE A 59 12.28 -4.22 -8.94
CA ILE A 59 12.77 -3.12 -8.11
C ILE A 59 14.03 -2.48 -8.71
N GLU A 60 14.99 -3.29 -9.14
CA GLU A 60 16.23 -2.78 -9.73
C GLU A 60 15.96 -1.99 -11.01
N LYS A 61 15.08 -2.51 -11.83
CA LYS A 61 14.65 -1.86 -13.06
C LYS A 61 13.98 -0.52 -12.80
N PHE A 62 13.15 -0.47 -11.76
CA PHE A 62 12.51 0.77 -11.36
C PHE A 62 13.52 1.79 -10.86
N LYS A 63 14.46 1.38 -10.00
CA LYS A 63 15.50 2.25 -9.47
C LYS A 63 16.41 2.80 -10.57
N ASN A 64 16.65 2.01 -11.59
CA ASN A 64 17.47 2.41 -12.74
C ASN A 64 16.68 3.23 -13.76
N GLN A 65 15.44 3.59 -13.47
CA GLN A 65 14.57 4.37 -14.33
C GLN A 65 14.33 3.73 -15.70
N GLU A 66 14.25 2.40 -15.71
CA GLU A 66 14.04 1.63 -16.95
C GLU A 66 12.57 1.43 -17.28
N TYR A 67 11.64 1.74 -16.36
CA TYR A 67 10.23 1.74 -16.66
C TYR A 67 9.85 3.04 -17.37
N THR A 68 9.20 2.93 -18.51
CA THR A 68 8.66 4.09 -19.19
C THR A 68 7.35 4.50 -18.53
N GLN A 69 6.91 5.72 -18.77
CA GLN A 69 5.60 6.18 -18.31
C GLN A 69 4.49 5.28 -18.84
N GLU A 70 4.60 4.84 -20.10
CA GLU A 70 3.62 3.92 -20.70
C GLU A 70 3.59 2.58 -19.98
N ASN A 71 4.75 2.04 -19.60
CA ASN A 71 4.82 0.79 -18.82
C ASN A 71 4.09 0.94 -17.49
N LEU A 72 4.31 2.05 -16.78
CA LEU A 72 3.68 2.31 -15.49
C LEU A 72 2.17 2.50 -15.63
N GLU A 73 1.72 3.20 -16.67
CA GLU A 73 0.30 3.36 -16.95
C GLU A 73 -0.35 2.01 -17.22
N ASN A 74 0.32 1.13 -17.96
CA ASN A 74 -0.20 -0.21 -18.25
C ASN A 74 -0.35 -1.03 -16.98
N ILE A 75 0.61 -0.93 -16.05
CA ILE A 75 0.51 -1.60 -14.76
C ILE A 75 -0.71 -1.09 -13.98
N ILE A 76 -0.87 0.21 -13.91
CA ILE A 76 -2.00 0.84 -13.19
C ILE A 76 -3.32 0.44 -13.81
N ASN A 77 -3.43 0.48 -15.14
CA ASN A 77 -4.68 0.21 -15.85
C ASN A 77 -5.06 -1.27 -15.82
N SER A 78 -4.11 -2.16 -15.52
CA SER A 78 -4.36 -3.61 -15.47
C SER A 78 -4.49 -4.15 -14.05
N MET A 79 -4.50 -3.30 -13.04
CA MET A 79 -4.65 -3.74 -11.65
C MET A 79 -5.95 -4.51 -11.44
N LYS A 80 -5.86 -5.55 -10.63
CA LYS A 80 -7.01 -6.34 -10.19
C LYS A 80 -7.63 -5.72 -8.95
N LYS A 81 -8.83 -6.17 -8.61
CA LYS A 81 -9.57 -5.67 -7.45
C LYS A 81 -9.93 -6.81 -6.52
N GLN A 82 -9.75 -6.57 -5.23
CA GLN A 82 -10.21 -7.43 -4.16
C GLN A 82 -11.15 -6.64 -3.27
N ILE A 83 -12.38 -7.12 -3.12
CA ILE A 83 -13.34 -6.49 -2.22
C ILE A 83 -12.89 -6.69 -0.77
N LEU A 84 -12.92 -5.60 -0.02
CA LEU A 84 -12.59 -5.57 1.40
C LEU A 84 -13.87 -5.49 2.21
N GLU A 85 -14.17 -6.54 2.96
CA GLU A 85 -15.31 -6.66 3.87
C GLU A 85 -14.83 -7.25 5.18
N PRO A 86 -15.56 -7.07 6.29
CA PRO A 86 -15.13 -7.60 7.57
C PRO A 86 -14.80 -9.09 7.51
N GLY A 87 -13.63 -9.44 8.04
CA GLY A 87 -13.11 -10.80 8.04
C GLY A 87 -12.22 -11.16 6.86
N ILE A 88 -12.16 -10.32 5.84
CA ILE A 88 -11.26 -10.55 4.69
C ILE A 88 -9.82 -10.26 5.13
N VAL A 89 -8.92 -11.13 4.69
CA VAL A 89 -7.47 -10.98 4.89
C VAL A 89 -6.80 -10.85 3.53
N VAL A 90 -5.95 -9.84 3.38
CA VAL A 90 -5.15 -9.66 2.16
C VAL A 90 -3.69 -9.50 2.52
N HIS A 91 -2.83 -9.99 1.65
CA HIS A 91 -1.39 -9.91 1.81
C HIS A 91 -0.81 -9.04 0.70
N VAL A 92 0.10 -8.14 1.06
CA VAL A 92 0.80 -7.30 0.09
C VAL A 92 2.27 -7.61 0.20
N LYS A 93 2.82 -8.21 -0.85
CA LYS A 93 4.24 -8.60 -0.91
C LYS A 93 5.07 -7.50 -1.55
N PRO A 94 6.40 -7.50 -1.29
CA PRO A 94 7.30 -6.55 -1.94
C PRO A 94 7.10 -6.52 -3.46
N GLY A 95 7.13 -5.34 -4.04
CA GLY A 95 6.97 -5.14 -5.48
C GLY A 95 5.52 -5.13 -5.97
N THR A 96 4.55 -5.46 -5.14
CA THR A 96 3.14 -5.41 -5.54
C THR A 96 2.67 -3.97 -5.56
N VAL A 97 2.30 -3.48 -6.74
CA VAL A 97 1.73 -2.15 -6.89
C VAL A 97 0.28 -2.21 -6.39
N HIS A 98 -0.08 -1.32 -5.48
CA HIS A 98 -1.39 -1.39 -4.84
C HIS A 98 -1.88 -0.04 -4.36
N ARG A 99 -3.20 0.03 -4.15
CA ARG A 99 -3.86 1.13 -3.44
C ARG A 99 -5.11 0.59 -2.75
N VAL A 100 -5.48 1.23 -1.65
CA VAL A 100 -6.73 0.97 -0.94
C VAL A 100 -7.72 2.08 -1.27
N GLU A 101 -8.94 1.69 -1.56
CA GLU A 101 -10.06 2.60 -1.74
C GLU A 101 -11.12 2.28 -0.70
N SER A 102 -11.54 3.27 0.08
CA SER A 102 -12.65 3.09 1.02
C SER A 102 -13.96 3.47 0.34
N ILE A 103 -14.94 2.56 0.38
CA ILE A 103 -16.31 2.81 -0.10
C ILE A 103 -17.13 3.37 1.05
N GLU A 104 -17.04 2.72 2.21
CA GLU A 104 -17.58 3.19 3.49
C GLU A 104 -16.41 3.45 4.42
N ASP A 105 -16.65 3.98 5.60
CA ASP A 105 -15.61 4.07 6.62
C ASP A 105 -15.03 2.67 6.83
N LEU A 106 -13.71 2.56 6.72
CA LEU A 106 -13.01 1.28 6.66
C LEU A 106 -11.95 1.20 7.74
N THR A 107 -11.99 0.15 8.54
CA THR A 107 -10.98 -0.09 9.57
C THR A 107 -10.23 -1.38 9.26
N ILE A 108 -8.91 -1.29 9.20
CA ILE A 108 -8.01 -2.40 8.88
C ILE A 108 -6.99 -2.55 9.99
N ILE A 109 -6.69 -3.79 10.36
CA ILE A 109 -5.54 -4.11 11.20
C ILE A 109 -4.42 -4.57 10.28
N GLU A 110 -3.29 -3.89 10.33
CA GLU A 110 -2.13 -4.21 9.50
C GLU A 110 -0.99 -4.73 10.37
N ALA A 111 -0.51 -5.92 10.03
CA ALA A 111 0.75 -6.45 10.55
C ALA A 111 1.78 -6.37 9.43
N SER A 112 2.98 -5.89 9.73
CA SER A 112 4.00 -5.75 8.71
C SER A 112 5.39 -6.00 9.28
N THR A 113 6.35 -6.20 8.38
CA THR A 113 7.76 -6.14 8.69
C THR A 113 8.13 -4.70 9.06
N VAL A 114 9.37 -4.48 9.49
CA VAL A 114 9.74 -3.25 10.19
C VAL A 114 10.23 -2.11 9.30
N GLU A 115 10.20 -2.28 7.99
CA GLU A 115 10.61 -1.25 7.02
C GLU A 115 9.52 -0.19 6.86
N LEU A 116 9.42 0.71 7.81
CA LEU A 116 8.28 1.62 7.93
C LEU A 116 8.25 2.74 6.88
N ASP A 117 9.43 3.15 6.40
CA ASP A 117 9.54 4.23 5.42
C ASP A 117 9.82 3.71 3.99
N ASP A 118 9.61 2.43 3.78
CA ASP A 118 9.88 1.76 2.51
C ASP A 118 8.68 1.90 1.57
N VAL A 119 8.51 3.07 0.99
CA VAL A 119 7.39 3.37 0.09
C VAL A 119 7.90 4.01 -1.19
N PHE A 120 7.53 3.42 -2.32
CA PHE A 120 7.72 4.01 -3.64
C PHE A 120 6.35 4.30 -4.23
N ARG A 121 6.13 5.55 -4.62
CA ARG A 121 4.85 5.98 -5.17
C ARG A 121 4.89 5.97 -6.69
N LEU A 122 3.91 5.32 -7.30
CA LEU A 122 3.60 5.50 -8.71
C LEU A 122 2.53 6.58 -8.81
N ASN A 123 2.81 7.56 -9.63
CA ASN A 123 1.96 8.72 -9.70
C ASN A 123 1.05 8.65 -10.93
N ASP A 124 -0.24 8.75 -10.70
CA ASP A 124 -1.21 8.88 -11.77
C ASP A 124 -1.31 10.33 -12.28
N GLU A 125 -0.58 11.24 -11.64
CA GLU A 125 -0.39 12.61 -12.11
C GLU A 125 1.03 12.71 -12.69
N TRP A 126 1.16 12.55 -13.96
CA TRP A 126 2.41 12.32 -14.67
C TRP A 126 3.48 13.39 -14.57
N ASN A 127 3.19 14.50 -13.95
CA ASN A 127 4.14 15.57 -13.73
C ASN A 127 4.86 15.49 -12.38
N ARG A 128 4.66 14.42 -11.61
CA ARG A 128 5.35 14.21 -10.35
C ARG A 128 6.50 13.23 -10.50
N ASN A 129 7.46 13.30 -9.57
CA ASN A 129 8.55 12.33 -9.52
C ASN A 129 8.06 11.01 -8.94
N HIS A 130 8.51 9.91 -9.51
CA HIS A 130 8.37 8.61 -8.90
C HIS A 130 9.56 8.39 -7.97
N GLY A 131 9.31 8.01 -6.74
CA GLY A 131 10.39 7.79 -5.80
C GLY A 131 9.87 7.47 -4.42
N ARG A 132 10.81 7.25 -3.52
CA ARG A 132 10.54 6.88 -2.15
C ARG A 132 9.88 8.04 -1.40
N ILE A 133 8.84 7.74 -0.66
CA ILE A 133 8.11 8.70 0.17
C ILE A 133 8.34 8.33 1.63
N ASP A 134 9.18 9.10 2.32
CA ASP A 134 9.60 8.78 3.69
C ASP A 134 8.54 9.13 4.73
N GLU A 135 7.56 9.92 4.39
CA GLU A 135 6.58 10.46 5.33
C GLU A 135 5.20 9.78 5.25
N GLU A 136 5.06 8.76 4.44
CA GLU A 136 3.77 8.14 4.16
C GLU A 136 3.12 7.50 5.40
N HIS A 137 3.91 7.09 6.38
CA HIS A 137 3.46 6.33 7.55
C HIS A 137 3.67 7.06 8.87
N ARG A 138 3.43 8.33 8.89
CA ARG A 138 3.55 9.10 10.13
C ARG A 138 2.24 9.34 10.81
#